data_ba5701557bc46707ddc0c566f7fa5c54
#
_entry.id   ba5701557bc46707ddc0c566f7fa5c54
#
_cell.length_a   1.000
_cell.length_b   1.000
_cell.length_c   1.000
_cell.angle_alpha   90.00
_cell.angle_beta   90.00
_cell.angle_gamma   90.00
#
_symmetry.space_group_name_H-M   'P 1'
#
loop_
_entity.id
_entity.type
_entity.pdbx_description
1 polymer ?
#
loop_
_entity_poly.entity_id
_entity_poly.type
_entity_poly.pdbx_seq_one_letter_code
_entity_poly.pdbx_strand_id
1 'polypeptide(L)'
;MDLPVMLREALELQILETEPEAAAGVIGTAVAEHGAAPVARVLLEATAVAFRRMVSITDEAFDLAELLTKLALDGAVPEHRLELLTEILTAAAATAGGIRPSVDALLNRLGDQDLLFGSWLGLLTGLRVASIAIEVTEPELVEDVLLAFEVYGEGTDPDEDEA
;
A
#
# COMPACT_ATOMS: atom_id res chain seq x y z
N MET A 1 -16.72 -8.31 -5.04
CA MET A 1 -16.18 -7.62 -3.87
C MET A 1 -15.55 -6.30 -4.30
N ASP A 2 -15.90 -5.22 -3.66
CA ASP A 2 -15.32 -3.91 -3.96
C ASP A 2 -13.88 -3.84 -3.51
N LEU A 3 -13.06 -3.10 -4.21
CA LEU A 3 -11.65 -2.98 -3.86
C LEU A 3 -11.42 -2.38 -2.45
N PRO A 4 -12.16 -1.33 -2.03
CA PRO A 4 -12.03 -0.86 -0.64
C PRO A 4 -12.39 -1.92 0.39
N VAL A 5 -13.39 -2.76 0.12
CA VAL A 5 -13.77 -3.86 1.00
C VAL A 5 -12.67 -4.92 1.03
N MET A 6 -12.08 -5.22 -0.12
CA MET A 6 -10.94 -6.13 -0.19
C MET A 6 -9.79 -5.62 0.66
N LEU A 7 -9.47 -4.33 0.55
CA LEU A 7 -8.38 -3.75 1.31
C LEU A 7 -8.63 -3.88 2.81
N ARG A 8 -9.85 -3.59 3.27
CA ARG A 8 -10.21 -3.72 4.68
C ARG A 8 -10.06 -5.16 5.15
N GLU A 9 -10.65 -6.09 4.43
CA GLU A 9 -10.58 -7.49 4.82
C GLU A 9 -9.14 -8.01 4.86
N ALA A 10 -8.36 -7.68 3.84
CA ALA A 10 -6.98 -8.16 3.78
C ALA A 10 -6.15 -7.60 4.92
N LEU A 11 -6.29 -6.31 5.23
CA LEU A 11 -5.52 -5.69 6.32
C LEU A 11 -5.99 -6.19 7.69
N GLU A 12 -7.29 -6.38 7.88
CA GLU A 12 -7.79 -6.93 9.14
C GLU A 12 -7.27 -8.34 9.37
N LEU A 13 -7.30 -9.18 8.34
CA LEU A 13 -6.80 -10.53 8.47
C LEU A 13 -5.30 -10.56 8.72
N GLN A 14 -4.54 -9.71 8.03
CA GLN A 14 -3.08 -9.70 8.15
C GLN A 14 -2.61 -9.15 9.49
N ILE A 15 -3.18 -8.04 9.93
CA ILE A 15 -2.66 -7.27 11.05
C ILE A 15 -3.43 -7.51 12.34
N LEU A 16 -4.76 -7.53 12.29
CA LEU A 16 -5.55 -7.70 13.50
C LEU A 16 -5.71 -9.16 13.89
N GLU A 17 -5.90 -10.03 12.91
CA GLU A 17 -6.14 -11.44 13.19
C GLU A 17 -4.91 -12.31 12.97
N THR A 18 -3.85 -11.75 12.43
CA THR A 18 -2.58 -12.45 12.19
C THR A 18 -2.76 -13.71 11.33
N GLU A 19 -3.57 -13.61 10.29
CA GLU A 19 -3.84 -14.70 9.37
C GLU A 19 -3.39 -14.33 7.96
N PRO A 20 -2.07 -14.36 7.69
CA PRO A 20 -1.53 -13.92 6.40
C PRO A 20 -2.01 -14.76 5.21
N GLU A 21 -2.25 -16.03 5.41
CA GLU A 21 -2.74 -16.88 4.32
C GLU A 21 -4.16 -16.50 3.90
N ALA A 22 -5.00 -16.18 4.87
CA ALA A 22 -6.36 -15.72 4.59
C ALA A 22 -6.34 -14.37 3.90
N ALA A 23 -5.45 -13.48 4.32
CA ALA A 23 -5.29 -12.17 3.69
C ALA A 23 -4.88 -12.33 2.23
N ALA A 24 -3.92 -13.21 1.95
CA ALA A 24 -3.49 -13.49 0.58
C ALA A 24 -4.64 -14.05 -0.25
N GLY A 25 -5.50 -14.87 0.34
CA GLY A 25 -6.67 -15.41 -0.33
C GLY A 25 -7.67 -14.35 -0.75
N VAL A 26 -7.88 -13.35 0.11
CA VAL A 26 -8.77 -12.22 -0.19
C VAL A 26 -8.22 -11.45 -1.38
N ILE A 27 -6.92 -11.17 -1.39
CA ILE A 27 -6.28 -10.47 -2.50
C ILE A 27 -6.40 -11.28 -3.78
N GLY A 28 -6.16 -12.59 -3.71
CA GLY A 28 -6.28 -13.47 -4.87
C GLY A 28 -7.69 -13.47 -5.46
N THR A 29 -8.71 -13.45 -4.61
CA THR A 29 -10.11 -13.38 -5.06
C THR A 29 -10.37 -12.07 -5.79
N ALA A 30 -9.87 -10.96 -5.24
CA ALA A 30 -10.04 -9.65 -5.87
C ALA A 30 -9.32 -9.59 -7.22
N VAL A 31 -8.15 -10.19 -7.33
CA VAL A 31 -7.42 -10.26 -8.59
C VAL A 31 -8.21 -11.04 -9.63
N ALA A 32 -8.85 -12.13 -9.23
CA ALA A 32 -9.67 -12.92 -10.15
C ALA A 32 -10.87 -12.12 -10.67
N GLU A 33 -11.43 -11.24 -9.84
CA GLU A 33 -12.57 -10.41 -10.23
C GLU A 33 -12.18 -9.15 -11.01
N HIS A 34 -11.11 -8.48 -10.60
CA HIS A 34 -10.78 -7.14 -11.10
C HIS A 34 -9.50 -7.07 -11.92
N GLY A 35 -8.65 -8.09 -11.84
CA GLY A 35 -7.35 -8.08 -12.48
C GLY A 35 -6.26 -7.55 -11.55
N ALA A 36 -5.01 -7.80 -11.93
CA ALA A 36 -3.85 -7.43 -11.12
C ALA A 36 -3.66 -5.91 -11.01
N ALA A 37 -3.81 -5.19 -12.11
CA ALA A 37 -3.53 -3.75 -12.12
C ALA A 37 -4.43 -2.94 -11.18
N PRO A 38 -5.77 -3.12 -11.18
CA PRO A 38 -6.62 -2.39 -10.24
C PRO A 38 -6.31 -2.71 -8.78
N VAL A 39 -6.05 -3.98 -8.47
CA VAL A 39 -5.71 -4.39 -7.10
C VAL A 39 -4.39 -3.76 -6.67
N ALA A 40 -3.36 -3.83 -7.52
CA ALA A 40 -2.07 -3.22 -7.21
C ALA A 40 -2.20 -1.71 -7.02
N ARG A 41 -3.04 -1.05 -7.82
CA ARG A 41 -3.26 0.38 -7.69
C ARG A 41 -3.81 0.74 -6.32
N VAL A 42 -4.78 -0.01 -5.84
CA VAL A 42 -5.36 0.23 -4.51
C VAL A 42 -4.31 0.03 -3.42
N LEU A 43 -3.49 -1.01 -3.53
CA LEU A 43 -2.43 -1.27 -2.55
C LEU A 43 -1.39 -0.14 -2.55
N LEU A 44 -1.02 0.36 -3.72
CA LEU A 44 -0.09 1.48 -3.83
C LEU A 44 -0.68 2.77 -3.25
N GLU A 45 -1.95 3.03 -3.52
CA GLU A 45 -2.62 4.21 -2.99
C GLU A 45 -2.73 4.14 -1.46
N ALA A 46 -2.99 2.96 -0.91
CA ALA A 46 -3.02 2.77 0.54
C ALA A 46 -1.66 3.07 1.16
N THR A 47 -0.58 2.62 0.51
CA THR A 47 0.77 2.91 0.96
C THR A 47 1.03 4.41 0.94
N ALA A 48 0.59 5.09 -0.12
CA ALA A 48 0.73 6.53 -0.24
C ALA A 48 -0.03 7.27 0.88
N VAL A 49 -1.21 6.79 1.25
CA VAL A 49 -1.98 7.37 2.36
C VAL A 49 -1.19 7.24 3.66
N ALA A 50 -0.58 6.08 3.92
CA ALA A 50 0.24 5.88 5.11
C ALA A 50 1.41 6.86 5.13
N PHE A 51 2.08 7.06 3.99
CA PHE A 51 3.19 8.01 3.90
C PHE A 51 2.74 9.45 4.13
N ARG A 52 1.60 9.84 3.56
CA ARG A 52 1.06 11.19 3.78
C ARG A 52 0.73 11.41 5.25
N ARG A 53 0.17 10.39 5.90
CA ARG A 53 -0.17 10.48 7.32
C ARG A 53 1.09 10.67 8.15
N MET A 54 2.16 9.95 7.82
CA MET A 54 3.43 10.07 8.51
C MET A 54 3.98 11.49 8.39
N VAL A 55 4.01 12.04 7.18
CA VAL A 55 4.50 13.41 6.94
C VAL A 55 3.63 14.42 7.66
N SER A 56 2.32 14.25 7.62
CA SER A 56 1.38 15.17 8.26
C SER A 56 1.56 15.26 9.77
N ILE A 57 1.87 14.13 10.41
CA ILE A 57 2.01 14.10 11.86
C ILE A 57 3.41 14.51 12.30
N THR A 58 4.45 14.02 11.63
CA THR A 58 5.82 14.33 12.03
C THR A 58 6.28 15.71 11.55
N ASP A 59 5.58 16.25 10.56
CA ASP A 59 5.94 17.53 9.90
C ASP A 59 7.35 17.47 9.32
N GLU A 60 7.82 16.27 8.99
CA GLU A 60 9.12 16.07 8.39
C GLU A 60 8.93 15.51 6.98
N ALA A 61 9.79 15.93 6.06
CA ALA A 61 9.76 15.41 4.71
C ALA A 61 10.11 13.92 4.74
N PHE A 62 9.39 13.15 3.94
CA PHE A 62 9.64 11.72 3.83
C PHE A 62 10.93 11.48 3.05
N ASP A 63 11.88 10.80 3.68
CA ASP A 63 13.16 10.47 3.06
C ASP A 63 13.17 8.99 2.65
N LEU A 64 12.80 8.75 1.40
CA LEU A 64 12.74 7.40 0.85
C LEU A 64 14.11 6.74 0.82
N ALA A 65 15.16 7.51 0.51
CA ALA A 65 16.51 6.96 0.43
C ALA A 65 16.98 6.44 1.81
N GLU A 66 16.67 7.19 2.85
CA GLU A 66 16.99 6.77 4.21
C GLU A 66 16.23 5.51 4.59
N LEU A 67 14.95 5.43 4.25
CA LEU A 67 14.14 4.24 4.50
C LEU A 67 14.72 3.01 3.81
N LEU A 68 15.04 3.13 2.53
CA LEU A 68 15.60 2.04 1.76
C LEU A 68 16.94 1.59 2.30
N THR A 69 17.78 2.53 2.74
CA THR A 69 19.05 2.23 3.36
C THR A 69 18.86 1.42 4.64
N LYS A 70 17.92 1.82 5.47
CA LYS A 70 17.62 1.10 6.72
C LYS A 70 17.13 -0.30 6.44
N LEU A 71 16.24 -0.47 5.46
CA LEU A 71 15.72 -1.78 5.11
C LEU A 71 16.84 -2.70 4.62
N ALA A 72 17.78 -2.17 3.87
CA ALA A 72 18.91 -2.94 3.37
C ALA A 72 19.83 -3.38 4.52
N LEU A 73 20.08 -2.47 5.47
CA LEU A 73 20.96 -2.75 6.61
C LEU A 73 20.36 -3.75 7.59
N ASP A 74 19.05 -3.71 7.77
CA ASP A 74 18.36 -4.61 8.70
C ASP A 74 18.40 -6.07 8.24
N GLY A 75 18.60 -6.30 6.94
CA GLY A 75 18.61 -7.64 6.39
C GLY A 75 17.28 -8.37 6.48
N ALA A 76 16.21 -7.63 6.82
CA ALA A 76 14.87 -8.21 6.94
C ALA A 76 14.28 -8.55 5.58
N VAL A 77 14.74 -7.90 4.53
CA VAL A 77 14.28 -8.12 3.16
C VAL A 77 15.42 -8.74 2.36
N PRO A 78 15.19 -9.89 1.73
CA PRO A 78 16.22 -10.50 0.88
C PRO A 78 16.64 -9.55 -0.24
N GLU A 79 17.90 -9.59 -0.60
CA GLU A 79 18.47 -8.66 -1.59
C GLU A 79 17.70 -8.68 -2.90
N HIS A 80 17.30 -9.85 -3.39
CA HIS A 80 16.59 -9.95 -4.66
C HIS A 80 15.18 -9.34 -4.60
N ARG A 81 14.62 -9.17 -3.40
CA ARG A 81 13.32 -8.52 -3.22
C ARG A 81 13.46 -7.04 -2.93
N LEU A 82 14.65 -6.61 -2.55
CA LEU A 82 14.90 -5.23 -2.24
C LEU A 82 14.73 -4.33 -3.46
N GLU A 83 15.14 -4.78 -4.63
CA GLU A 83 14.95 -4.03 -5.87
C GLU A 83 13.48 -3.84 -6.18
N LEU A 84 12.69 -4.91 -6.04
CA LEU A 84 11.26 -4.87 -6.26
C LEU A 84 10.60 -3.91 -5.28
N LEU A 85 10.95 -4.02 -4.01
CA LEU A 85 10.41 -3.16 -2.98
C LEU A 85 10.79 -1.70 -3.22
N THR A 86 12.01 -1.45 -3.69
CA THR A 86 12.47 -0.10 -4.03
C THR A 86 11.58 0.53 -5.11
N GLU A 87 11.27 -0.21 -6.17
CA GLU A 87 10.39 0.31 -7.22
C GLU A 87 8.99 0.61 -6.69
N ILE A 88 8.45 -0.29 -5.90
CA ILE A 88 7.09 -0.13 -5.35
C ILE A 88 7.02 1.06 -4.38
N LEU A 89 7.97 1.17 -3.47
CA LEU A 89 7.98 2.27 -2.50
C LEU A 89 8.25 3.61 -3.18
N THR A 90 9.07 3.62 -4.24
CA THR A 90 9.29 4.82 -5.03
C THR A 90 7.98 5.28 -5.68
N ALA A 91 7.23 4.36 -6.24
CA ALA A 91 5.94 4.68 -6.85
C ALA A 91 4.95 5.20 -5.82
N ALA A 92 4.91 4.58 -4.64
CA ALA A 92 4.01 5.01 -3.57
C ALA A 92 4.40 6.39 -3.04
N ALA A 93 5.70 6.66 -2.88
CA ALA A 93 6.17 7.96 -2.44
C ALA A 93 5.83 9.05 -3.46
N ALA A 94 5.98 8.77 -4.75
CA ALA A 94 5.59 9.70 -5.80
C ALA A 94 4.09 9.98 -5.75
N THR A 95 3.28 8.96 -5.54
CA THR A 95 1.84 9.10 -5.40
C THR A 95 1.49 9.96 -4.19
N ALA A 96 2.19 9.77 -3.08
CA ALA A 96 2.00 10.59 -1.90
C ALA A 96 2.31 12.06 -2.17
N GLY A 97 3.25 12.33 -3.06
CA GLY A 97 3.60 13.69 -3.47
C GLY A 97 2.72 14.26 -4.57
N GLY A 98 1.69 13.54 -4.98
CA GLY A 98 0.76 14.00 -6.01
C GLY A 98 1.11 13.58 -7.43
N ILE A 99 2.16 12.80 -7.60
CA ILE A 99 2.58 12.31 -8.91
C ILE A 99 2.06 10.88 -9.07
N ARG A 100 1.19 10.67 -10.05
CA ARG A 100 0.62 9.33 -10.26
C ARG A 100 1.51 8.52 -11.20
N PRO A 101 2.18 7.47 -10.70
CA PRO A 101 2.95 6.60 -11.58
C PRO A 101 2.01 5.74 -12.41
N SER A 102 2.49 5.28 -13.53
CA SER A 102 1.71 4.40 -14.38
C SER A 102 1.79 2.97 -13.83
N VAL A 103 0.67 2.47 -13.36
CA VAL A 103 0.57 1.08 -12.91
C VAL A 103 0.79 0.14 -14.09
N ASP A 104 0.33 0.54 -15.28
CA ASP A 104 0.53 -0.26 -16.48
C ASP A 104 2.02 -0.40 -16.82
N ALA A 105 2.79 0.66 -16.65
CA ALA A 105 4.24 0.60 -16.86
C ALA A 105 4.91 -0.33 -15.85
N LEU A 106 4.48 -0.28 -14.59
CA LEU A 106 4.99 -1.19 -13.58
C LEU A 106 4.65 -2.63 -13.92
N LEU A 107 3.41 -2.88 -14.36
CA LEU A 107 2.95 -4.20 -14.74
C LEU A 107 3.78 -4.76 -15.88
N ASN A 108 4.09 -3.94 -16.88
CA ASN A 108 4.91 -4.36 -18.02
C ASN A 108 6.33 -4.75 -17.62
N ARG A 109 6.89 -4.08 -16.63
CA ARG A 109 8.24 -4.38 -16.17
C ARG A 109 8.31 -5.54 -15.20
N LEU A 110 7.34 -5.62 -14.28
CA LEU A 110 7.42 -6.56 -13.17
C LEU A 110 6.61 -7.84 -13.40
N GLY A 111 5.56 -7.77 -14.20
CA GLY A 111 4.62 -8.88 -14.34
C GLY A 111 3.61 -8.88 -13.21
N ASP A 112 2.54 -9.65 -13.37
CA ASP A 112 1.40 -9.67 -12.44
C ASP A 112 1.80 -10.09 -11.02
N GLN A 113 2.53 -11.19 -10.90
CA GLN A 113 2.86 -11.74 -9.59
C GLN A 113 3.78 -10.83 -8.79
N ASP A 114 4.82 -10.32 -9.45
CA ASP A 114 5.77 -9.44 -8.77
C ASP A 114 5.12 -8.11 -8.40
N LEU A 115 4.28 -7.58 -9.29
CA LEU A 115 3.57 -6.34 -8.98
C LEU A 115 2.65 -6.50 -7.78
N LEU A 116 1.88 -7.58 -7.74
CA LEU A 116 0.97 -7.83 -6.62
C LEU A 116 1.71 -8.10 -5.32
N PHE A 117 2.70 -8.98 -5.38
CA PHE A 117 3.50 -9.32 -4.21
C PHE A 117 4.22 -8.09 -3.67
N GLY A 118 4.86 -7.33 -4.57
CA GLY A 118 5.59 -6.12 -4.20
C GLY A 118 4.68 -5.05 -3.64
N SER A 119 3.50 -4.85 -4.23
CA SER A 119 2.54 -3.86 -3.75
C SER A 119 2.02 -4.21 -2.36
N TRP A 120 1.74 -5.48 -2.12
CA TRP A 120 1.31 -5.93 -0.80
C TRP A 120 2.42 -5.80 0.24
N LEU A 121 3.62 -6.27 -0.10
CA LEU A 121 4.78 -6.16 0.78
C LEU A 121 5.10 -4.68 1.05
N GLY A 122 5.01 -3.84 0.03
CA GLY A 122 5.22 -2.40 0.18
C GLY A 122 4.23 -1.76 1.13
N LEU A 123 2.95 -2.16 1.04
CA LEU A 123 1.93 -1.65 1.95
C LEU A 123 2.23 -2.05 3.40
N LEU A 124 2.55 -3.32 3.63
CA LEU A 124 2.86 -3.81 4.98
C LEU A 124 4.09 -3.10 5.54
N THR A 125 5.12 -2.92 4.71
CA THR A 125 6.34 -2.22 5.11
C THR A 125 6.04 -0.75 5.42
N GLY A 126 5.27 -0.10 4.55
CA GLY A 126 4.89 1.30 4.73
C GLY A 126 4.08 1.54 5.99
N LEU A 127 3.15 0.65 6.29
CA LEU A 127 2.34 0.74 7.51
C LEU A 127 3.22 0.60 8.74
N ARG A 128 4.15 -0.35 8.72
CA ARG A 128 5.03 -0.57 9.86
C ARG A 128 5.94 0.63 10.10
N VAL A 129 6.55 1.14 9.05
CA VAL A 129 7.45 2.29 9.14
C VAL A 129 6.68 3.52 9.64
N ALA A 130 5.51 3.77 9.08
CA ALA A 130 4.71 4.92 9.47
C ALA A 130 4.24 4.79 10.92
N SER A 131 3.82 3.60 11.36
CA SER A 131 3.38 3.40 12.74
C SER A 131 4.49 3.69 13.73
N ILE A 132 5.71 3.27 13.42
CA ILE A 132 6.87 3.56 14.27
C ILE A 132 7.16 5.06 14.28
N ALA A 133 7.14 5.69 13.12
CA ALA A 133 7.48 7.11 12.99
C ALA A 133 6.51 8.02 13.75
N ILE A 134 5.21 7.69 13.74
CA ILE A 134 4.21 8.53 14.42
C ILE A 134 3.80 7.97 15.78
N GLU A 135 4.48 6.92 16.23
CA GLU A 135 4.28 6.33 17.55
C GLU A 135 2.83 5.88 17.82
N VAL A 136 2.24 5.22 16.83
CA VAL A 136 0.94 4.58 17.00
C VAL A 136 1.08 3.09 16.69
N THR A 137 0.08 2.31 17.06
CA THR A 137 0.10 0.87 16.73
C THR A 137 -0.29 0.69 15.27
N GLU A 138 0.12 -0.44 14.69
CA GLU A 138 -0.28 -0.75 13.33
C GLU A 138 -1.81 -0.81 13.17
N PRO A 139 -2.56 -1.44 14.10
CA PRO A 139 -4.02 -1.44 14.01
C PRO A 139 -4.63 -0.03 13.97
N GLU A 140 -4.11 0.89 14.77
CA GLU A 140 -4.60 2.27 14.75
C GLU A 140 -4.34 2.93 13.40
N LEU A 141 -3.15 2.72 12.84
CA LEU A 141 -2.81 3.30 11.55
C LEU A 141 -3.65 2.66 10.43
N VAL A 142 -3.90 1.36 10.51
CA VAL A 142 -4.77 0.67 9.55
C VAL A 142 -6.15 1.32 9.52
N GLU A 143 -6.73 1.61 10.68
CA GLU A 143 -8.03 2.26 10.75
C GLU A 143 -7.98 3.65 10.09
N ASP A 144 -6.91 4.41 10.34
CA ASP A 144 -6.75 5.73 9.72
C ASP A 144 -6.69 5.63 8.19
N VAL A 145 -5.93 4.66 7.68
CA VAL A 145 -5.79 4.47 6.24
C VAL A 145 -7.11 4.04 5.62
N LEU A 146 -7.81 3.10 6.26
CA LEU A 146 -9.08 2.61 5.75
C LEU A 146 -10.14 3.70 5.76
N LEU A 147 -10.14 4.53 6.79
CA LEU A 147 -11.07 5.64 6.87
C LEU A 147 -10.83 6.64 5.73
N ALA A 148 -9.58 6.92 5.43
CA ALA A 148 -9.24 7.80 4.31
C ALA A 148 -9.72 7.21 2.98
N PHE A 149 -9.59 5.91 2.81
CA PHE A 149 -10.07 5.23 1.60
C PHE A 149 -11.59 5.30 1.49
N GLU A 150 -12.31 5.11 2.57
CA GLU A 150 -13.76 5.18 2.57
C GLU A 150 -14.25 6.57 2.21
N VAL A 151 -13.61 7.60 2.78
CA VAL A 151 -13.97 8.98 2.48
C VAL A 151 -13.65 9.32 1.03
N TYR A 152 -12.48 8.94 0.55
CA TYR A 152 -12.11 9.18 -0.85
C TYR A 152 -13.00 8.41 -1.81
N GLY A 153 -13.33 7.18 -1.46
CA GLY A 153 -14.22 6.37 -2.28
C GLY A 153 -15.57 7.04 -2.46
N GLU A 154 -16.10 7.61 -1.41
CA GLU A 154 -17.36 8.33 -1.47
C GLU A 154 -17.21 9.66 -2.19
N GLY A 155 -16.13 10.36 -1.91
CA GLY A 155 -15.90 11.68 -2.48
C GLY A 155 -15.47 11.66 -3.93
N THR A 156 -14.85 10.57 -4.37
CA THR A 156 -14.39 10.50 -5.76
C THR A 156 -15.35 9.75 -6.66
N ASP A 157 -16.48 9.44 -6.15
CA ASP A 157 -17.51 8.75 -6.88
C ASP A 157 -18.62 9.70 -7.32
N PRO A 158 -18.26 10.87 -7.79
CA PRO A 158 -19.27 11.84 -8.18
C PRO A 158 -19.87 11.48 -9.51
N ASP A 159 -19.16 10.72 -10.28
CA ASP A 159 -19.65 10.39 -11.55
C ASP A 159 -20.85 9.53 -11.47
N GLU A 160 -20.83 8.69 -10.50
CA GLU A 160 -21.97 7.94 -10.21
C GLU A 160 -23.03 8.84 -9.73
N ASP A 161 -22.66 9.81 -8.95
CA ASP A 161 -23.62 10.76 -8.45
C ASP A 161 -24.19 11.57 -9.54
N GLU A 162 -23.38 11.95 -10.48
CA GLU A 162 -23.83 12.81 -11.50
C GLU A 162 -24.49 12.09 -12.61
N ALA A 163 -24.32 10.83 -12.63
CA ALA A 163 -24.95 10.00 -13.63
C ALA A 163 -26.47 9.98 -13.49
#